data_6158bd23b1da346fb6316f33dbf030da
#
_entry.id   6158bd23b1da346fb6316f33dbf030da
#
_cell.length_a   1.000
_cell.length_b   1.000
_cell.length_c   1.000
_cell.angle_alpha   90.00
_cell.angle_beta   90.00
_cell.angle_gamma   90.00
#
_symmetry.space_group_name_H-M   'P 1'
#
loop_
_entity.id
_entity.type
_entity.pdbx_description
1 polymer ?
#
loop_
_entity_poly.entity_id
_entity_poly.type
_entity_poly.pdbx_seq_one_letter_code
_entity_poly.pdbx_strand_id
1 'polypeptide(L)'
;MKDKILTSTVWPFELDNVATWAWQENVFTPEECDKIINISKAKGTITAGISKEKIVNKKIRNSDVVFMFPNELTFAFEKLTNAITQINNNYYKFDIFGFAEGLQFTVYKKNQKYGRHVDRAYKTMTRKLSVSVQLSDPKDYKGGDLVLYEGEHGFEAKRSQGSITVFPSFVEHEVKPVTKGT
;
A
#
# COMPACT_ATOMS: atom_id res chain seq x y z
N MET A 1 -19.23 -24.12 -2.73
CA MET A 1 -18.74 -25.50 -2.93
C MET A 1 -17.44 -25.36 -3.71
N LYS A 2 -16.27 -25.73 -3.13
CA LYS A 2 -15.00 -25.70 -3.88
C LYS A 2 -15.01 -26.87 -4.82
N ASP A 3 -15.04 -26.63 -6.12
CA ASP A 3 -14.83 -27.65 -7.13
C ASP A 3 -13.40 -28.19 -7.02
N LYS A 4 -13.24 -29.31 -6.32
CA LYS A 4 -11.99 -30.06 -6.34
C LYS A 4 -11.88 -30.76 -7.68
N ILE A 5 -11.01 -30.28 -8.54
CA ILE A 5 -10.59 -31.05 -9.71
C ILE A 5 -9.63 -32.13 -9.21
N LEU A 6 -10.20 -33.30 -8.86
CA LEU A 6 -9.41 -34.48 -8.58
C LEU A 6 -8.95 -35.07 -9.93
N THR A 7 -7.72 -34.79 -10.30
CA THR A 7 -7.06 -35.62 -11.31
C THR A 7 -6.70 -36.96 -10.66
N SER A 8 -6.83 -38.06 -11.41
CA SER A 8 -6.52 -39.44 -10.98
C SER A 8 -5.03 -39.68 -10.67
N THR A 9 -4.29 -38.65 -10.45
CA THR A 9 -2.84 -38.65 -10.21
C THR A 9 -2.54 -38.21 -8.78
N VAL A 10 -1.38 -38.55 -8.30
CA VAL A 10 -0.84 -38.35 -6.94
C VAL A 10 -0.80 -36.89 -6.48
N TRP A 11 -1.09 -35.92 -7.38
CA TRP A 11 -1.04 -34.48 -7.12
C TRP A 11 -2.42 -33.86 -7.14
N PRO A 12 -3.03 -33.55 -6.00
CA PRO A 12 -4.23 -32.73 -5.95
C PRO A 12 -3.85 -31.28 -6.32
N PHE A 13 -4.39 -30.76 -7.42
CA PHE A 13 -4.28 -29.33 -7.71
C PHE A 13 -5.40 -28.61 -6.97
N GLU A 14 -5.04 -27.72 -6.06
CA GLU A 14 -5.95 -26.71 -5.56
C GLU A 14 -5.72 -25.42 -6.36
N LEU A 15 -6.81 -24.84 -6.86
CA LEU A 15 -6.75 -23.48 -7.43
C LEU A 15 -6.43 -22.53 -6.28
N ASP A 16 -5.26 -21.89 -6.37
CA ASP A 16 -4.84 -20.88 -5.41
C ASP A 16 -5.58 -19.57 -5.74
N ASN A 17 -6.55 -19.24 -4.91
CA ASN A 17 -7.42 -18.08 -5.11
C ASN A 17 -6.87 -16.91 -4.28
N VAL A 18 -5.78 -16.30 -4.74
CA VAL A 18 -5.20 -15.11 -4.11
C VAL A 18 -6.06 -13.89 -4.47
N ALA A 19 -6.60 -13.22 -3.46
CA ALA A 19 -7.34 -11.98 -3.66
C ALA A 19 -6.41 -10.90 -4.26
N THR A 20 -6.91 -10.15 -5.24
CA THR A 20 -6.14 -9.07 -5.87
C THR A 20 -5.84 -7.97 -4.87
N TRP A 21 -6.78 -7.67 -3.97
CA TRP A 21 -6.58 -6.79 -2.82
C TRP A 21 -7.56 -7.14 -1.70
N ALA A 22 -7.22 -6.71 -0.50
CA ALA A 22 -8.11 -6.72 0.67
C ALA A 22 -7.99 -5.37 1.38
N TRP A 23 -9.02 -4.98 2.12
CA TRP A 23 -8.98 -3.76 2.90
C TRP A 23 -9.58 -3.97 4.29
N GLN A 24 -9.21 -3.08 5.20
CA GLN A 24 -9.79 -3.00 6.54
C GLN A 24 -10.01 -1.53 6.90
N GLU A 25 -11.21 -1.21 7.33
CA GLU A 25 -11.54 0.13 7.81
C GLU A 25 -11.21 0.28 9.31
N ASN A 26 -11.04 1.52 9.76
CA ASN A 26 -10.83 1.85 11.18
C ASN A 26 -9.62 1.17 11.83
N VAL A 27 -8.56 0.92 11.06
CA VAL A 27 -7.28 0.45 11.63
C VAL A 27 -6.64 1.54 12.47
N PHE A 28 -6.75 2.78 12.00
CA PHE A 28 -6.33 3.98 12.74
C PHE A 28 -7.54 4.89 13.00
N THR A 29 -7.56 5.53 14.17
CA THR A 29 -8.53 6.61 14.43
C THR A 29 -8.09 7.89 13.70
N PRO A 30 -9.00 8.88 13.49
CA PRO A 30 -8.61 10.17 12.94
C PRO A 30 -7.46 10.84 13.71
N GLU A 31 -7.48 10.80 15.03
CA GLU A 31 -6.44 11.37 15.90
C GLU A 31 -5.10 10.67 15.72
N GLU A 32 -5.10 9.35 15.51
CA GLU A 32 -3.89 8.58 15.21
C GLU A 32 -3.35 8.90 13.82
N CYS A 33 -4.23 9.10 12.83
CA CYS A 33 -3.83 9.57 11.50
C CYS A 33 -3.16 10.95 11.58
N ASP A 34 -3.76 11.89 12.31
CA ASP A 34 -3.21 13.22 12.52
C ASP A 34 -1.86 13.16 13.26
N LYS A 35 -1.74 12.29 14.25
CA LYS A 35 -0.48 12.05 14.96
C LYS A 35 0.62 11.55 14.00
N ILE A 36 0.31 10.57 13.15
CA ILE A 36 1.26 10.06 12.14
C ILE A 36 1.68 11.20 11.19
N ILE A 37 0.70 11.97 10.69
CA ILE A 37 0.95 13.11 9.79
C ILE A 37 1.89 14.13 10.45
N ASN A 38 1.60 14.53 11.70
CA ASN A 38 2.38 15.56 12.40
C ASN A 38 3.81 15.11 12.69
N ILE A 39 4.01 13.89 13.19
CA ILE A 39 5.34 13.33 13.45
C ILE A 39 6.14 13.23 12.13
N SER A 40 5.51 12.73 11.07
CA SER A 40 6.18 12.54 9.77
C SER A 40 6.55 13.88 9.11
N LYS A 41 5.66 14.88 9.18
CA LYS A 41 5.95 16.23 8.68
C LYS A 41 7.05 16.93 9.46
N ALA A 42 7.11 16.75 10.80
CA ALA A 42 8.16 17.33 11.64
C ALA A 42 9.56 16.79 11.30
N LYS A 43 9.65 15.54 10.84
CA LYS A 43 10.92 14.94 10.37
C LYS A 43 11.42 15.54 9.05
N GLY A 44 10.54 16.15 8.27
CA GLY A 44 10.83 16.72 6.96
C GLY A 44 10.77 15.71 5.83
N THR A 45 10.16 16.14 4.72
CA THR A 45 10.02 15.32 3.51
C THR A 45 11.01 15.76 2.44
N ILE A 46 11.42 14.82 1.59
CA ILE A 46 12.24 15.06 0.40
C ILE A 46 11.45 14.64 -0.84
N THR A 47 11.77 15.22 -1.99
CA THR A 47 11.18 14.78 -3.27
C THR A 47 11.52 13.32 -3.53
N ALA A 48 10.50 12.51 -3.80
CA ALA A 48 10.67 11.08 -4.05
C ALA A 48 11.42 10.82 -5.35
N GLY A 49 12.41 9.92 -5.29
CA GLY A 49 13.04 9.32 -6.46
C GLY A 49 12.35 8.02 -6.88
N ILE A 50 12.67 7.56 -8.10
CA ILE A 50 12.31 6.24 -8.60
C ILE A 50 13.54 5.36 -8.40
N SER A 51 13.34 4.13 -7.88
CA SER A 51 14.39 3.15 -7.60
C SER A 51 15.39 3.53 -6.50
N LYS A 52 16.24 2.56 -6.09
CA LYS A 52 17.31 2.76 -5.11
C LYS A 52 18.36 3.82 -5.54
N GLU A 53 18.45 4.12 -6.82
CA GLU A 53 19.38 5.13 -7.37
C GLU A 53 18.84 6.55 -7.24
N LYS A 54 17.64 6.72 -6.65
CA LYS A 54 17.01 8.04 -6.40
C LYS A 54 16.90 8.93 -7.64
N ILE A 55 16.77 8.32 -8.82
CA ILE A 55 16.55 9.07 -10.06
C ILE A 55 15.17 9.73 -9.96
N VAL A 56 15.13 11.05 -9.93
CA VAL A 56 13.88 11.81 -9.89
C VAL A 56 13.32 11.94 -11.30
N ASN A 57 12.27 11.17 -11.60
CA ASN A 57 11.50 11.32 -12.83
C ASN A 57 10.06 11.74 -12.50
N LYS A 58 9.83 13.04 -12.45
CA LYS A 58 8.51 13.63 -12.09
C LYS A 58 7.38 13.26 -13.05
N LYS A 59 7.68 12.75 -14.26
CA LYS A 59 6.65 12.24 -15.18
C LYS A 59 6.05 10.92 -14.67
N ILE A 60 6.88 10.09 -14.02
CA ILE A 60 6.46 8.81 -13.45
C ILE A 60 6.02 9.00 -12.00
N ARG A 61 6.86 9.61 -11.16
CA ARG A 61 6.55 9.86 -9.75
C ARG A 61 6.85 11.31 -9.39
N ASN A 62 5.82 11.99 -8.89
CA ASN A 62 5.94 13.32 -8.32
C ASN A 62 5.24 13.29 -6.94
N SER A 63 6.00 13.23 -5.88
CA SER A 63 5.54 13.19 -4.49
C SER A 63 6.67 13.57 -3.54
N ASP A 64 6.33 13.95 -2.33
CA ASP A 64 7.32 14.18 -1.27
C ASP A 64 7.22 13.03 -0.25
N VAL A 65 8.36 12.50 0.23
CA VAL A 65 8.39 11.33 1.10
C VAL A 65 9.32 11.50 2.28
N VAL A 66 9.02 10.77 3.36
CA VAL A 66 9.94 10.49 4.46
C VAL A 66 9.73 9.07 4.95
N PHE A 67 10.80 8.39 5.34
CA PHE A 67 10.72 7.05 5.94
C PHE A 67 10.69 7.16 7.46
N MET A 68 9.72 6.48 8.06
CA MET A 68 9.51 6.40 9.50
C MET A 68 9.88 4.99 9.97
N PHE A 69 10.54 4.92 11.12
CA PHE A 69 11.03 3.66 11.67
C PHE A 69 10.30 3.29 12.98
N PRO A 70 10.41 2.02 13.47
CA PRO A 70 9.67 1.56 14.64
C PRO A 70 9.84 2.43 15.91
N ASN A 71 11.02 2.96 16.12
CA ASN A 71 11.29 3.86 17.26
C ASN A 71 10.58 5.22 17.18
N GLU A 72 10.09 5.61 16.00
CA GLU A 72 9.41 6.90 15.77
C GLU A 72 7.89 6.75 15.77
N LEU A 73 7.38 5.58 15.29
CA LEU A 73 5.95 5.29 15.13
C LEU A 73 5.61 3.87 15.61
N THR A 74 6.08 3.46 16.78
CA THR A 74 5.88 2.12 17.35
C THR A 74 4.43 1.66 17.23
N PHE A 75 3.46 2.49 17.67
CA PHE A 75 2.04 2.14 17.64
C PHE A 75 1.51 1.85 16.22
N ALA A 76 2.04 2.56 15.21
CA ALA A 76 1.62 2.35 13.82
C ALA A 76 2.15 1.01 13.28
N PHE A 77 3.39 0.66 13.60
CA PHE A 77 3.96 -0.65 13.26
C PHE A 77 3.19 -1.79 13.92
N GLU A 78 2.83 -1.66 15.20
CA GLU A 78 2.06 -2.68 15.93
C GLU A 78 0.67 -2.89 15.33
N LYS A 79 -0.07 -1.81 15.07
CA LYS A 79 -1.40 -1.88 14.44
C LYS A 79 -1.34 -2.48 13.04
N LEU A 80 -0.38 -2.06 12.22
CA LEU A 80 -0.19 -2.61 10.88
C LEU A 80 0.22 -4.08 10.93
N THR A 81 1.11 -4.48 11.83
CA THR A 81 1.47 -5.89 12.01
C THR A 81 0.24 -6.74 12.28
N ASN A 82 -0.61 -6.33 13.22
CA ASN A 82 -1.82 -7.05 13.57
C ASN A 82 -2.80 -7.13 12.39
N ALA A 83 -3.09 -6.01 11.74
CA ALA A 83 -4.04 -5.95 10.63
C ALA A 83 -3.54 -6.74 9.41
N ILE A 84 -2.27 -6.59 9.02
CA ILE A 84 -1.67 -7.32 7.90
C ILE A 84 -1.62 -8.82 8.18
N THR A 85 -1.30 -9.24 9.42
CA THR A 85 -1.31 -10.65 9.81
C THR A 85 -2.70 -11.26 9.65
N GLN A 86 -3.75 -10.58 10.11
CA GLN A 86 -5.13 -11.04 9.96
C GLN A 86 -5.53 -11.13 8.48
N ILE A 87 -5.24 -10.10 7.69
CA ILE A 87 -5.53 -10.07 6.26
C ILE A 87 -4.77 -11.18 5.53
N ASN A 88 -3.49 -11.35 5.84
CA ASN A 88 -2.66 -12.40 5.23
C ASN A 88 -3.21 -13.81 5.53
N ASN A 89 -3.59 -14.06 6.77
CA ASN A 89 -4.14 -15.36 7.17
C ASN A 89 -5.48 -15.68 6.50
N ASN A 90 -6.28 -14.66 6.22
CA ASN A 90 -7.60 -14.84 5.63
C ASN A 90 -7.58 -14.91 4.10
N TYR A 91 -6.71 -14.13 3.45
CA TYR A 91 -6.80 -13.89 2.00
C TYR A 91 -5.58 -14.35 1.20
N TYR A 92 -4.36 -14.30 1.77
CA TYR A 92 -3.13 -14.52 1.00
C TYR A 92 -2.35 -15.75 1.40
N LYS A 93 -2.24 -15.99 2.72
CA LYS A 93 -1.45 -17.10 3.30
C LYS A 93 0.02 -17.10 2.88
N PHE A 94 0.57 -15.93 2.60
CA PHE A 94 1.99 -15.79 2.32
C PHE A 94 2.81 -16.00 3.58
N ASP A 95 3.96 -16.62 3.43
CA ASP A 95 4.97 -16.69 4.48
C ASP A 95 5.68 -15.31 4.56
N ILE A 96 5.34 -14.52 5.58
CA ILE A 96 5.84 -13.15 5.80
C ILE A 96 6.57 -13.07 7.15
N PHE A 97 7.68 -12.31 7.19
CA PHE A 97 8.52 -12.16 8.38
C PHE A 97 8.48 -10.78 9.02
N GLY A 98 7.93 -9.78 8.34
CA GLY A 98 7.87 -8.40 8.82
C GLY A 98 8.00 -7.37 7.71
N PHE A 99 8.35 -6.15 8.07
CA PHE A 99 8.49 -5.04 7.13
C PHE A 99 9.86 -5.08 6.44
N ALA A 100 9.87 -4.97 5.11
CA ALA A 100 11.10 -4.94 4.31
C ALA A 100 11.86 -3.61 4.44
N GLU A 101 11.17 -2.55 4.87
CA GLU A 101 11.72 -1.19 5.04
C GLU A 101 10.89 -0.39 6.05
N GLY A 102 11.32 0.82 6.39
CA GLY A 102 10.51 1.77 7.18
C GLY A 102 9.20 2.12 6.48
N LEU A 103 8.22 2.59 7.24
CA LEU A 103 6.96 3.09 6.67
C LEU A 103 7.23 4.36 5.87
N GLN A 104 6.88 4.34 4.58
CA GLN A 104 7.03 5.51 3.72
C GLN A 104 5.81 6.41 3.88
N PHE A 105 5.96 7.51 4.62
CA PHE A 105 4.98 8.58 4.62
C PHE A 105 5.13 9.37 3.32
N THR A 106 4.02 9.48 2.57
CA THR A 106 4.01 10.13 1.24
C THR A 106 3.01 11.27 1.22
N VAL A 107 3.45 12.41 0.71
CA VAL A 107 2.61 13.59 0.50
C VAL A 107 2.41 13.80 -1.00
N TYR A 108 1.17 13.89 -1.42
CA TYR A 108 0.77 14.26 -2.78
C TYR A 108 0.04 15.61 -2.73
N LYS A 109 0.66 16.65 -3.28
CA LYS A 109 0.08 17.98 -3.47
C LYS A 109 -0.62 18.07 -4.83
N LYS A 110 -1.31 19.18 -5.10
CA LYS A 110 -1.95 19.43 -6.40
C LYS A 110 -1.01 19.11 -7.57
N ASN A 111 -1.51 18.35 -8.55
CA ASN A 111 -0.80 17.82 -9.73
C ASN A 111 0.29 16.78 -9.43
N GLN A 112 0.46 16.37 -8.19
CA GLN A 112 1.35 15.28 -7.84
C GLN A 112 0.65 13.92 -8.01
N LYS A 113 1.43 12.91 -8.38
CA LYS A 113 0.95 11.57 -8.73
C LYS A 113 2.05 10.52 -8.60
N TYR A 114 1.67 9.27 -8.69
CA TYR A 114 2.60 8.17 -8.96
C TYR A 114 1.98 7.27 -10.03
N GLY A 115 2.59 7.23 -11.21
CA GLY A 115 2.09 6.47 -12.34
C GLY A 115 2.10 4.95 -12.11
N ARG A 116 1.47 4.23 -13.00
CA ARG A 116 1.26 2.79 -12.97
C ARG A 116 2.57 2.02 -12.81
N HIS A 117 2.68 1.15 -11.79
CA HIS A 117 3.87 0.40 -11.43
C HIS A 117 3.54 -0.81 -10.56
N VAL A 118 4.54 -1.66 -10.33
CA VAL A 118 4.54 -2.74 -9.35
C VAL A 118 5.62 -2.49 -8.31
N ASP A 119 5.40 -2.91 -7.07
CA ASP A 119 6.38 -2.76 -6.00
C ASP A 119 7.43 -3.88 -5.99
N ARG A 120 7.07 -5.05 -6.49
CA ARG A 120 7.96 -6.20 -6.61
C ARG A 120 8.71 -6.14 -7.94
N ALA A 121 10.02 -5.89 -7.86
CA ALA A 121 10.93 -5.88 -9.00
C ALA A 121 12.19 -6.69 -8.67
N TYR A 122 13.13 -6.81 -9.61
CA TYR A 122 14.35 -7.58 -9.45
C TYR A 122 15.11 -7.31 -8.13
N LYS A 123 15.20 -6.05 -7.71
CA LYS A 123 15.87 -5.66 -6.44
C LYS A 123 14.96 -5.76 -5.19
N THR A 124 13.69 -6.09 -5.35
CA THR A 124 12.68 -6.17 -4.28
C THR A 124 11.87 -7.47 -4.35
N MET A 125 12.50 -8.55 -4.83
CA MET A 125 11.85 -9.86 -5.08
C MET A 125 11.25 -10.48 -3.82
N THR A 126 11.77 -10.15 -2.65
CA THR A 126 11.28 -10.66 -1.35
C THR A 126 9.98 -9.99 -0.88
N ARG A 127 9.57 -8.88 -1.49
CA ARG A 127 8.29 -8.25 -1.15
C ARG A 127 7.14 -9.14 -1.59
N LYS A 128 6.28 -9.50 -0.67
CA LYS A 128 5.09 -10.32 -0.91
C LYS A 128 3.81 -9.50 -0.88
N LEU A 129 3.69 -8.64 0.12
CA LEU A 129 2.56 -7.74 0.28
C LEU A 129 3.00 -6.28 0.28
N SER A 130 2.17 -5.44 -0.30
CA SER A 130 2.20 -3.99 -0.19
C SER A 130 1.00 -3.52 0.63
N VAL A 131 1.19 -2.46 1.40
CA VAL A 131 0.11 -1.86 2.19
C VAL A 131 0.09 -0.36 1.98
N SER A 132 -1.09 0.19 1.76
CA SER A 132 -1.35 1.63 1.74
C SER A 132 -2.29 1.99 2.88
N VAL A 133 -1.94 3.05 3.63
CA VAL A 133 -2.75 3.60 4.72
C VAL A 133 -3.33 4.93 4.27
N GLN A 134 -4.64 5.10 4.36
CA GLN A 134 -5.31 6.35 4.07
C GLN A 134 -5.27 7.25 5.30
N LEU A 135 -4.40 8.26 5.30
CA LEU A 135 -4.22 9.14 6.46
C LEU A 135 -5.08 10.40 6.40
N SER A 136 -5.28 10.98 5.21
CA SER A 136 -6.07 12.22 5.06
C SER A 136 -7.57 11.95 5.08
N ASP A 137 -8.35 12.88 5.66
CA ASP A 137 -9.82 12.86 5.52
C ASP A 137 -10.17 13.07 4.02
N PRO A 138 -11.02 12.22 3.43
CA PRO A 138 -11.40 12.34 2.02
C PRO A 138 -12.13 13.66 1.69
N LYS A 139 -12.58 14.42 2.69
CA LYS A 139 -13.19 15.76 2.50
C LYS A 139 -12.13 16.83 2.18
N ASP A 140 -10.88 16.62 2.58
CA ASP A 140 -9.82 17.64 2.49
C ASP A 140 -9.15 17.69 1.12
N TYR A 141 -9.40 16.68 0.26
CA TYR A 141 -8.75 16.60 -1.04
C TYR A 141 -9.66 16.01 -2.13
N LYS A 142 -9.28 16.22 -3.40
CA LYS A 142 -9.93 15.64 -4.58
C LYS A 142 -8.88 15.03 -5.50
N GLY A 143 -9.24 13.92 -6.18
CA GLY A 143 -8.29 13.09 -6.92
C GLY A 143 -7.36 12.36 -5.95
N GLY A 144 -6.19 11.95 -6.43
CA GLY A 144 -5.23 11.21 -5.60
C GLY A 144 -5.66 9.78 -5.29
N ASP A 145 -6.56 9.21 -6.08
CA ASP A 145 -7.10 7.87 -5.88
C ASP A 145 -6.01 6.83 -6.09
N LEU A 146 -5.87 5.90 -5.13
CA LEU A 146 -5.11 4.68 -5.32
C LEU A 146 -5.95 3.74 -6.17
N VAL A 147 -5.42 3.37 -7.34
CA VAL A 147 -6.07 2.45 -8.27
C VAL A 147 -5.24 1.19 -8.40
N LEU A 148 -5.85 0.04 -8.21
CA LEU A 148 -5.26 -1.28 -8.41
C LEU A 148 -5.79 -1.88 -9.70
N TYR A 149 -4.98 -2.65 -10.42
CA TYR A 149 -5.32 -3.15 -11.74
C TYR A 149 -5.36 -4.68 -11.82
N GLU A 150 -6.41 -5.17 -12.49
CA GLU A 150 -6.49 -6.52 -13.04
C GLU A 150 -6.50 -6.40 -14.56
N GLY A 151 -5.36 -6.61 -15.20
CA GLY A 151 -5.19 -6.30 -16.62
C GLY A 151 -5.42 -4.81 -16.89
N GLU A 152 -6.41 -4.49 -17.72
CA GLU A 152 -6.77 -3.10 -18.04
C GLU A 152 -7.85 -2.51 -17.11
N HIS A 153 -8.49 -3.34 -16.27
CA HIS A 153 -9.53 -2.89 -15.35
C HIS A 153 -8.90 -2.32 -14.07
N GLY A 154 -9.19 -1.05 -13.79
CA GLY A 154 -8.74 -0.36 -12.59
C GLY A 154 -9.84 -0.28 -11.54
N PHE A 155 -9.48 -0.53 -10.28
CA PHE A 155 -10.38 -0.47 -9.12
C PHE A 155 -9.84 0.53 -8.12
N GLU A 156 -10.67 1.50 -7.74
CA GLU A 156 -10.31 2.50 -6.75
C GLU A 156 -10.32 1.90 -5.34
N ALA A 157 -9.24 2.09 -4.60
CA ALA A 157 -9.16 1.71 -3.20
C ALA A 157 -10.06 2.58 -2.32
N LYS A 158 -10.40 2.07 -1.13
CA LYS A 158 -11.17 2.81 -0.12
C LYS A 158 -10.45 4.08 0.30
N ARG A 159 -11.22 5.15 0.46
CA ARG A 159 -10.72 6.48 0.86
C ARG A 159 -11.01 6.84 2.31
N SER A 160 -11.66 5.94 3.08
CA SER A 160 -11.98 6.18 4.49
C SER A 160 -10.70 6.45 5.28
N GLN A 161 -10.64 7.55 6.02
CA GLN A 161 -9.50 7.89 6.89
C GLN A 161 -9.24 6.76 7.88
N GLY A 162 -7.98 6.38 8.05
CA GLY A 162 -7.57 5.27 8.93
C GLY A 162 -7.78 3.87 8.36
N SER A 163 -8.27 3.75 7.10
CA SER A 163 -8.35 2.47 6.41
C SER A 163 -7.00 2.05 5.84
N ILE A 164 -6.83 0.73 5.66
CA ILE A 164 -5.71 0.16 4.93
C ILE A 164 -6.20 -0.63 3.72
N THR A 165 -5.41 -0.62 2.68
CA THR A 165 -5.54 -1.50 1.51
C THR A 165 -4.27 -2.33 1.41
N VAL A 166 -4.42 -3.65 1.38
CA VAL A 166 -3.31 -4.62 1.30
C VAL A 166 -3.45 -5.40 0.01
N PHE A 167 -2.36 -5.56 -0.71
CA PHE A 167 -2.35 -6.25 -2.00
C PHE A 167 -1.00 -6.94 -2.25
N PRO A 168 -0.96 -8.01 -3.06
CA PRO A 168 0.30 -8.62 -3.47
C PRO A 168 1.19 -7.61 -4.18
N SER A 169 2.47 -7.57 -3.83
CA SER A 169 3.40 -6.54 -4.35
C SER A 169 3.66 -6.61 -5.86
N PHE A 170 3.13 -7.64 -6.54
CA PHE A 170 3.13 -7.78 -7.99
C PHE A 170 1.87 -7.20 -8.67
N VAL A 171 0.86 -6.79 -7.88
CA VAL A 171 -0.33 -6.12 -8.41
C VAL A 171 0.05 -4.73 -8.89
N GLU A 172 -0.31 -4.44 -10.12
CA GLU A 172 -0.06 -3.16 -10.73
C GLU A 172 -0.99 -2.10 -10.14
N HIS A 173 -0.44 -0.95 -9.81
CA HIS A 173 -1.21 0.12 -9.17
C HIS A 173 -0.64 1.51 -9.49
N GLU A 174 -1.44 2.53 -9.24
CA GLU A 174 -1.03 3.93 -9.37
C GLU A 174 -1.74 4.82 -8.34
N VAL A 175 -1.19 6.00 -8.12
CA VAL A 175 -1.87 7.11 -7.46
C VAL A 175 -2.19 8.18 -8.50
N LYS A 176 -3.47 8.39 -8.74
CA LYS A 176 -3.98 9.40 -9.70
C LYS A 176 -3.55 10.82 -9.27
N PRO A 177 -3.50 11.79 -10.18
CA PRO A 177 -3.18 13.15 -9.82
C PRO A 177 -4.15 13.74 -8.79
N VAL A 178 -3.60 14.37 -7.73
CA VAL A 178 -4.38 15.19 -6.81
C VAL A 178 -4.81 16.45 -7.56
N THR A 179 -6.11 16.77 -7.53
CA THR A 179 -6.67 17.94 -8.22
C THR A 179 -6.89 19.12 -7.28
N LYS A 180 -7.13 18.84 -5.97
CA LYS A 180 -7.31 19.84 -4.92
C LYS A 180 -6.86 19.26 -3.58
N GLY A 181 -6.27 20.10 -2.70
CA GLY A 181 -5.82 19.70 -1.36
C GLY A 181 -4.52 18.89 -1.37
N THR A 182 -4.36 18.08 -0.36
CA THR A 182 -3.17 17.23 -0.13
C THR A 182 -3.60 15.91 0.47
#